data_a2073cb6cb353b71059539a824e256b0
#
_entry.id   a2073cb6cb353b71059539a824e256b0
#
_cell.length_a   1.000
_cell.length_b   1.000
_cell.length_c   1.000
_cell.angle_alpha   90.00
_cell.angle_beta   90.00
_cell.angle_gamma   90.00
#
_symmetry.space_group_name_H-M   'P 1'
#
loop_
_entity.id
_entity.type
_entity.pdbx_description
1 polymer ?
#
loop_
_entity_poly.entity_id
_entity_poly.type
_entity_poly.pdbx_seq_one_letter_code
_entity_poly.pdbx_strand_id
1 'polypeptide(L)'
;MERDAITVNVSKGGLKNTTEIKILVLYLLMNINEPLPATQISHLLHMNGIANAFEISDAFAQLSENSLIDEPVEFPGCFLINAKGRDAGQTLQSRVPFTVREKSLNIAKKMLERNRHIKETDITVEHTEDGVFITCAALENNKKVMSFTLQATDDEQVYRIKENFLDDPSTVYRTLIDILTK
;
A
#
# COMPACT_ATOMS: atom_id res chain seq x y z
N MET A 1 7.66 -30.88 -2.78
CA MET A 1 9.06 -30.53 -2.43
C MET A 1 9.04 -29.03 -2.14
N GLU A 2 9.28 -28.63 -0.89
CA GLU A 2 9.38 -27.20 -0.55
C GLU A 2 10.64 -26.65 -1.23
N ARG A 3 10.49 -25.56 -1.97
CA ARG A 3 11.59 -24.89 -2.66
C ARG A 3 12.04 -23.70 -1.83
N ASP A 4 13.34 -23.60 -1.60
CA ASP A 4 13.92 -22.41 -0.98
C ASP A 4 13.75 -21.19 -1.90
N ALA A 5 13.30 -20.09 -1.32
CA ALA A 5 13.13 -18.83 -2.02
C ALA A 5 14.45 -18.08 -2.16
N ILE A 6 14.53 -17.18 -3.13
CA ILE A 6 15.63 -16.21 -3.25
C ILE A 6 15.61 -15.29 -2.04
N THR A 7 16.74 -15.22 -1.31
CA THR A 7 16.84 -14.48 -0.04
C THR A 7 17.57 -13.14 -0.13
N VAL A 8 17.86 -12.65 -1.33
CA VAL A 8 18.49 -11.34 -1.53
C VAL A 8 17.59 -10.24 -0.95
N ASN A 9 18.14 -9.42 -0.06
CA ASN A 9 17.46 -8.35 0.68
C ASN A 9 16.37 -8.82 1.66
N VAL A 10 16.33 -10.09 2.03
CA VAL A 10 15.44 -10.59 3.08
C VAL A 10 16.08 -10.40 4.44
N SER A 11 15.38 -9.73 5.36
CA SER A 11 15.85 -9.47 6.74
C SER A 11 15.92 -10.75 7.58
N LYS A 12 16.66 -10.70 8.71
CA LYS A 12 16.55 -11.74 9.75
C LYS A 12 15.08 -11.85 10.20
N GLY A 13 14.46 -13.02 10.01
CA GLY A 13 13.04 -13.25 10.31
C GLY A 13 12.08 -13.03 9.12
N GLY A 14 12.56 -12.62 7.96
CA GLY A 14 11.77 -12.64 6.72
C GLY A 14 11.60 -14.06 6.17
N LEU A 15 10.67 -14.19 5.21
CA LEU A 15 10.30 -15.49 4.62
C LEU A 15 11.33 -15.96 3.60
N LYS A 16 11.69 -17.22 3.70
CA LYS A 16 12.70 -17.88 2.85
C LYS A 16 12.16 -19.12 2.13
N ASN A 17 10.87 -19.39 2.30
CA ASN A 17 10.20 -20.54 1.72
C ASN A 17 9.06 -20.05 0.81
N THR A 18 9.01 -20.54 -0.44
CA THR A 18 8.00 -20.13 -1.43
C THR A 18 6.57 -20.44 -0.98
N THR A 19 6.38 -21.53 -0.22
CA THR A 19 5.06 -21.89 0.33
C THR A 19 4.60 -20.88 1.38
N GLU A 20 5.48 -20.43 2.28
CA GLU A 20 5.16 -19.41 3.28
C GLU A 20 4.84 -18.06 2.62
N ILE A 21 5.54 -17.70 1.53
CA ILE A 21 5.27 -16.48 0.77
C ILE A 21 3.85 -16.54 0.14
N LYS A 22 3.48 -17.67 -0.47
CA LYS A 22 2.12 -17.87 -0.98
C LYS A 22 1.05 -17.79 0.10
N ILE A 23 1.30 -18.38 1.26
CA ILE A 23 0.40 -18.29 2.41
C ILE A 23 0.27 -16.84 2.90
N LEU A 24 1.38 -16.07 2.91
CA LEU A 24 1.35 -14.65 3.25
C LEU A 24 0.48 -13.85 2.26
N VAL A 25 0.61 -14.10 0.95
CA VAL A 25 -0.23 -13.44 -0.07
C VAL A 25 -1.71 -13.75 0.16
N LEU A 26 -2.06 -15.03 0.39
CA LEU A 26 -3.45 -15.40 0.73
C LEU A 26 -3.93 -14.71 2.01
N TYR A 27 -3.09 -14.64 3.03
CA TYR A 27 -3.40 -13.94 4.28
C TYR A 27 -3.71 -12.45 4.05
N LEU A 28 -2.90 -11.75 3.25
CA LEU A 28 -3.12 -10.33 2.93
C LEU A 28 -4.45 -10.15 2.18
N LEU A 29 -4.68 -10.92 1.11
CA LEU A 29 -5.92 -10.84 0.32
C LEU A 29 -7.17 -11.18 1.15
N MET A 30 -7.06 -12.13 2.09
CA MET A 30 -8.17 -12.50 2.97
C MET A 30 -8.56 -11.38 3.96
N ASN A 31 -7.58 -10.63 4.47
CA ASN A 31 -7.79 -9.60 5.49
C ASN A 31 -8.01 -8.19 4.93
N ILE A 32 -7.63 -7.94 3.67
CA ILE A 32 -7.82 -6.65 3.01
C ILE A 32 -9.20 -6.60 2.34
N ASN A 33 -9.63 -7.69 1.69
CA ASN A 33 -10.94 -7.84 1.03
C ASN A 33 -11.26 -6.77 -0.03
N GLU A 34 -10.21 -6.21 -0.64
CA GLU A 34 -10.29 -5.32 -1.81
C GLU A 34 -9.17 -5.67 -2.81
N PRO A 35 -9.26 -5.26 -4.09
CA PRO A 35 -8.25 -5.59 -5.09
C PRO A 35 -6.85 -5.12 -4.68
N LEU A 36 -5.92 -6.06 -4.54
CA LEU A 36 -4.56 -5.81 -4.07
C LEU A 36 -3.58 -5.74 -5.24
N PRO A 37 -2.92 -4.59 -5.48
CA PRO A 37 -1.98 -4.44 -6.59
C PRO A 37 -0.68 -5.23 -6.33
N ALA A 38 -0.49 -6.33 -7.08
CA ALA A 38 0.60 -7.28 -6.86
C ALA A 38 1.99 -6.64 -6.96
N THR A 39 2.21 -5.77 -7.95
CA THR A 39 3.51 -5.10 -8.15
C THR A 39 3.89 -4.18 -7.00
N GLN A 40 2.93 -3.38 -6.51
CA GLN A 40 3.16 -2.46 -5.39
C GLN A 40 3.42 -3.24 -4.09
N ILE A 41 2.64 -4.28 -3.83
CA ILE A 41 2.82 -5.15 -2.67
C ILE A 41 4.18 -5.86 -2.74
N SER A 42 4.56 -6.42 -3.88
CA SER A 42 5.85 -7.08 -4.05
C SER A 42 7.00 -6.13 -3.74
N HIS A 43 6.94 -4.90 -4.26
CA HIS A 43 7.95 -3.88 -3.99
C HIS A 43 8.02 -3.52 -2.51
N LEU A 44 6.87 -3.22 -1.88
CA LEU A 44 6.83 -2.78 -0.48
C LEU A 44 7.27 -3.88 0.51
N LEU A 45 6.83 -5.10 0.32
CA LEU A 45 7.25 -6.21 1.18
C LEU A 45 8.75 -6.51 1.02
N HIS A 46 9.29 -6.35 -0.20
CA HIS A 46 10.71 -6.46 -0.46
C HIS A 46 11.51 -5.36 0.26
N MET A 47 11.12 -4.10 0.11
CA MET A 47 11.77 -2.95 0.77
C MET A 47 11.75 -3.05 2.29
N ASN A 48 10.73 -3.71 2.85
CA ASN A 48 10.62 -3.98 4.28
C ASN A 48 11.30 -5.28 4.75
N GLY A 49 12.03 -5.97 3.84
CA GLY A 49 12.79 -7.17 4.13
C GLY A 49 11.95 -8.40 4.47
N ILE A 50 10.67 -8.43 4.05
CA ILE A 50 9.74 -9.54 4.33
C ILE A 50 10.05 -10.74 3.44
N ALA A 51 10.17 -10.52 2.13
CA ALA A 51 10.54 -11.54 1.14
C ALA A 51 11.12 -10.88 -0.11
N ASN A 52 11.73 -11.67 -1.00
CA ASN A 52 12.22 -11.16 -2.27
C ASN A 52 11.05 -10.80 -3.21
N ALA A 53 11.17 -9.68 -3.95
CA ALA A 53 10.10 -9.18 -4.83
C ALA A 53 9.72 -10.17 -5.93
N PHE A 54 10.69 -10.89 -6.51
CA PHE A 54 10.43 -11.90 -7.53
C PHE A 54 9.61 -13.07 -6.97
N GLU A 55 9.97 -13.54 -5.78
CA GLU A 55 9.25 -14.64 -5.11
C GLU A 55 7.80 -14.24 -4.75
N ILE A 56 7.56 -12.98 -4.37
CA ILE A 56 6.22 -12.48 -4.09
C ILE A 56 5.41 -12.39 -5.40
N SER A 57 6.01 -11.87 -6.47
CA SER A 57 5.35 -11.78 -7.78
C SER A 57 5.03 -13.18 -8.36
N ASP A 58 5.96 -14.12 -8.23
CA ASP A 58 5.78 -15.53 -8.62
C ASP A 58 4.67 -16.20 -7.77
N ALA A 59 4.58 -15.86 -6.47
CA ALA A 59 3.50 -16.34 -5.62
C ALA A 59 2.12 -15.88 -6.11
N PHE A 60 1.95 -14.62 -6.53
CA PHE A 60 0.70 -14.15 -7.15
C PHE A 60 0.37 -14.92 -8.43
N ALA A 61 1.35 -15.10 -9.33
CA ALA A 61 1.16 -15.85 -10.56
C ALA A 61 0.72 -17.29 -10.29
N GLN A 62 1.45 -18.01 -9.42
CA GLN A 62 1.12 -19.40 -9.08
C GLN A 62 -0.23 -19.56 -8.37
N LEU A 63 -0.62 -18.60 -7.51
CA LEU A 63 -1.92 -18.62 -6.87
C LEU A 63 -3.07 -18.42 -7.86
N SER A 64 -2.86 -17.53 -8.87
CA SER A 64 -3.81 -17.32 -9.97
C SER A 64 -3.92 -18.57 -10.85
N GLU A 65 -2.80 -19.15 -11.29
CA GLU A 65 -2.77 -20.41 -12.08
C GLU A 65 -3.48 -21.56 -11.36
N ASN A 66 -3.36 -21.64 -10.04
CA ASN A 66 -4.05 -22.64 -9.22
C ASN A 66 -5.50 -22.29 -8.88
N SER A 67 -6.03 -21.19 -9.43
CA SER A 67 -7.39 -20.70 -9.20
C SER A 67 -7.71 -20.51 -7.71
N LEU A 68 -6.79 -19.90 -6.96
CA LEU A 68 -6.95 -19.50 -5.54
C LEU A 68 -7.24 -18.01 -5.39
N ILE A 69 -6.85 -17.23 -6.41
CA ILE A 69 -7.10 -15.79 -6.50
C ILE A 69 -7.55 -15.45 -7.92
N ASP A 70 -8.31 -14.39 -8.06
CA ASP A 70 -8.84 -13.91 -9.33
C ASP A 70 -8.34 -12.50 -9.62
N GLU A 71 -8.08 -12.19 -10.90
CA GLU A 71 -7.76 -10.85 -11.38
C GLU A 71 -9.01 -10.22 -12.00
N PRO A 72 -9.64 -9.22 -11.35
CA PRO A 72 -10.82 -8.55 -11.90
C PRO A 72 -10.45 -7.73 -13.15
N VAL A 73 -11.29 -7.80 -14.18
CA VAL A 73 -11.08 -7.07 -15.45
C VAL A 73 -11.00 -5.56 -15.24
N GLU A 74 -11.73 -5.02 -14.26
CA GLU A 74 -11.79 -3.60 -13.91
C GLU A 74 -10.50 -3.10 -13.22
N PHE A 75 -9.69 -4.02 -12.69
CA PHE A 75 -8.48 -3.70 -11.92
C PHE A 75 -7.30 -4.55 -12.39
N PRO A 76 -6.75 -4.32 -13.60
CA PRO A 76 -5.63 -5.10 -14.12
C PRO A 76 -4.40 -5.01 -13.20
N GLY A 77 -3.74 -6.15 -12.98
CA GLY A 77 -2.60 -6.26 -12.06
C GLY A 77 -2.96 -6.28 -10.57
N CYS A 78 -4.27 -6.25 -10.26
CA CYS A 78 -4.77 -6.41 -8.89
C CYS A 78 -5.46 -7.76 -8.72
N PHE A 79 -5.38 -8.34 -7.53
CA PHE A 79 -5.94 -9.64 -7.25
C PHE A 79 -6.91 -9.61 -6.07
N LEU A 80 -7.92 -10.46 -6.15
CA LEU A 80 -8.88 -10.75 -5.07
C LEU A 80 -8.80 -12.23 -4.70
N ILE A 81 -9.06 -12.53 -3.44
CA ILE A 81 -9.15 -13.91 -2.98
C ILE A 81 -10.54 -14.48 -3.29
N ASN A 82 -10.59 -15.69 -3.84
CA ASN A 82 -11.84 -16.43 -4.01
C ASN A 82 -12.12 -17.40 -2.84
N ALA A 83 -13.22 -18.13 -2.89
CA ALA A 83 -13.62 -19.05 -1.81
C ALA A 83 -12.56 -20.13 -1.54
N LYS A 84 -12.01 -20.74 -2.58
CA LYS A 84 -10.97 -21.78 -2.47
C LYS A 84 -9.68 -21.23 -1.85
N GLY A 85 -9.26 -20.02 -2.25
CA GLY A 85 -8.09 -19.36 -1.67
C GLY A 85 -8.30 -19.00 -0.21
N ARG A 86 -9.53 -18.56 0.16
CA ARG A 86 -9.89 -18.23 1.54
C ARG A 86 -9.79 -19.44 2.47
N ASP A 87 -10.31 -20.59 2.06
CA ASP A 87 -10.22 -21.84 2.82
C ASP A 87 -8.76 -22.27 3.01
N ALA A 88 -7.95 -22.19 1.94
CA ALA A 88 -6.53 -22.48 2.02
C ALA A 88 -5.79 -21.50 2.95
N GLY A 89 -6.08 -20.20 2.84
CA GLY A 89 -5.49 -19.16 3.69
C GLY A 89 -5.81 -19.35 5.16
N GLN A 90 -7.08 -19.61 5.50
CA GLN A 90 -7.53 -19.88 6.88
C GLN A 90 -6.82 -21.09 7.49
N THR A 91 -6.71 -22.17 6.71
CA THR A 91 -6.09 -23.41 7.19
C THR A 91 -4.59 -23.27 7.41
N LEU A 92 -3.89 -22.53 6.52
CA LEU A 92 -2.43 -22.54 6.47
C LEU A 92 -1.77 -21.31 7.11
N GLN A 93 -2.53 -20.26 7.46
CA GLN A 93 -1.95 -18.99 7.94
C GLN A 93 -1.00 -19.13 9.14
N SER A 94 -1.21 -20.12 10.01
CA SER A 94 -0.36 -20.35 11.18
C SER A 94 1.07 -20.79 10.84
N ARG A 95 1.33 -21.23 9.60
CA ARG A 95 2.68 -21.55 9.10
C ARG A 95 3.55 -20.31 8.90
N VAL A 96 2.95 -19.12 8.76
CA VAL A 96 3.67 -17.85 8.68
C VAL A 96 3.69 -17.23 10.08
N PRO A 97 4.86 -16.78 10.59
CA PRO A 97 4.94 -16.16 11.90
C PRO A 97 3.98 -14.99 12.06
N PHE A 98 3.31 -14.89 13.20
CA PHE A 98 2.31 -13.84 13.48
C PHE A 98 2.87 -12.44 13.25
N THR A 99 4.10 -12.17 13.72
CA THR A 99 4.75 -10.87 13.56
C THR A 99 4.97 -10.48 12.10
N VAL A 100 5.29 -11.45 11.23
CA VAL A 100 5.45 -11.22 9.79
C VAL A 100 4.09 -10.92 9.15
N ARG A 101 3.04 -11.68 9.50
CA ARG A 101 1.69 -11.47 8.99
C ARG A 101 1.18 -10.08 9.33
N GLU A 102 1.25 -9.68 10.60
CA GLU A 102 0.77 -8.37 11.06
C GLU A 102 1.57 -7.21 10.46
N LYS A 103 2.91 -7.33 10.45
CA LYS A 103 3.76 -6.32 9.81
C LYS A 103 3.37 -6.13 8.34
N SER A 104 3.21 -7.23 7.60
CA SER A 104 2.87 -7.21 6.17
C SER A 104 1.47 -6.64 5.94
N LEU A 105 0.50 -6.99 6.77
CA LEU A 105 -0.86 -6.47 6.69
C LEU A 105 -0.91 -4.96 6.95
N ASN A 106 -0.18 -4.47 7.94
CA ASN A 106 -0.09 -3.04 8.21
C ASN A 106 0.58 -2.26 7.06
N ILE A 107 1.62 -2.82 6.43
CA ILE A 107 2.26 -2.23 5.25
C ILE A 107 1.25 -2.14 4.10
N ALA A 108 0.52 -3.21 3.82
CA ALA A 108 -0.46 -3.26 2.74
C ALA A 108 -1.63 -2.29 2.98
N LYS A 109 -2.16 -2.22 4.19
CA LYS A 109 -3.23 -1.27 4.56
C LYS A 109 -2.80 0.17 4.38
N LYS A 110 -1.63 0.55 4.88
CA LYS A 110 -1.09 1.92 4.71
C LYS A 110 -0.90 2.28 3.23
N MET A 111 -0.44 1.34 2.42
CA MET A 111 -0.31 1.56 0.97
C MET A 111 -1.67 1.82 0.31
N LEU A 112 -2.68 1.04 0.62
CA LEU A 112 -4.01 1.21 0.05
C LEU A 112 -4.66 2.53 0.50
N GLU A 113 -4.51 2.88 1.77
CA GLU A 113 -4.95 4.16 2.31
C GLU A 113 -4.26 5.33 1.59
N ARG A 114 -2.93 5.28 1.44
CA ARG A 114 -2.18 6.29 0.68
C ARG A 114 -2.64 6.35 -0.80
N ASN A 115 -2.87 5.21 -1.45
CA ASN A 115 -3.38 5.19 -2.82
C ASN A 115 -4.77 5.84 -2.94
N ARG A 116 -5.60 5.71 -1.90
CA ARG A 116 -6.89 6.39 -1.81
C ARG A 116 -6.70 7.89 -1.65
N HIS A 117 -5.86 8.33 -0.71
CA HIS A 117 -5.54 9.75 -0.51
C HIS A 117 -5.00 10.41 -1.78
N ILE A 118 -4.13 9.73 -2.55
CA ILE A 118 -3.63 10.26 -3.84
C ILE A 118 -4.79 10.53 -4.82
N LYS A 119 -5.83 9.68 -4.83
CA LYS A 119 -7.01 9.90 -5.69
C LYS A 119 -7.96 10.97 -5.17
N GLU A 120 -7.97 11.19 -3.87
CA GLU A 120 -8.84 12.14 -3.17
C GLU A 120 -8.14 13.48 -2.88
N THR A 121 -6.96 13.71 -3.46
CA THR A 121 -6.21 14.95 -3.32
C THR A 121 -5.77 15.49 -4.68
N ASP A 122 -5.56 16.80 -4.74
CA ASP A 122 -4.96 17.51 -5.88
C ASP A 122 -3.83 18.39 -5.34
N ILE A 123 -2.60 18.12 -5.77
CA ILE A 123 -1.41 18.83 -5.28
C ILE A 123 -0.66 19.39 -6.47
N THR A 124 -0.47 20.71 -6.47
CA THR A 124 0.30 21.42 -7.49
C THR A 124 1.47 22.19 -6.87
N VAL A 125 2.58 22.25 -7.58
CA VAL A 125 3.76 23.03 -7.18
C VAL A 125 4.07 24.01 -8.29
N GLU A 126 4.23 25.28 -7.92
CA GLU A 126 4.55 26.37 -8.84
C GLU A 126 5.85 27.04 -8.41
N HIS A 127 6.80 27.16 -9.33
CA HIS A 127 8.04 27.93 -9.16
C HIS A 127 7.85 29.29 -9.83
N THR A 128 7.92 30.36 -9.04
CA THR A 128 7.77 31.75 -9.51
C THR A 128 9.01 32.58 -9.13
N GLU A 129 9.08 33.81 -9.60
CA GLU A 129 10.13 34.73 -9.20
C GLU A 129 10.06 35.07 -7.69
N ASP A 130 8.87 34.98 -7.10
CA ASP A 130 8.63 35.25 -5.67
C ASP A 130 8.89 34.05 -4.76
N GLY A 131 9.17 32.86 -5.32
CA GLY A 131 9.46 31.64 -4.58
C GLY A 131 8.70 30.41 -5.07
N VAL A 132 8.75 29.36 -4.26
CA VAL A 132 8.08 28.07 -4.54
C VAL A 132 6.78 28.03 -3.76
N PHE A 133 5.68 27.76 -4.46
CA PHE A 133 4.36 27.64 -3.86
C PHE A 133 3.83 26.22 -4.03
N ILE A 134 3.28 25.65 -2.96
CA ILE A 134 2.56 24.38 -3.00
C ILE A 134 1.10 24.60 -2.68
N THR A 135 0.22 24.14 -3.57
CA THR A 135 -1.23 24.12 -3.35
C THR A 135 -1.67 22.69 -3.10
N CYS A 136 -2.31 22.47 -1.96
CA CYS A 136 -2.90 21.20 -1.57
C CYS A 136 -4.42 21.34 -1.53
N ALA A 137 -5.12 20.41 -2.17
CA ALA A 137 -6.59 20.35 -2.11
C ALA A 137 -7.05 18.93 -1.76
N ALA A 138 -8.08 18.83 -0.90
CA ALA A 138 -8.80 17.61 -0.63
C ALA A 138 -10.10 17.58 -1.44
N LEU A 139 -10.41 16.40 -1.99
CA LEU A 139 -11.58 16.17 -2.84
C LEU A 139 -12.52 15.18 -2.16
N GLU A 140 -13.81 15.47 -2.21
CA GLU A 140 -14.89 14.55 -1.85
C GLU A 140 -15.86 14.46 -3.03
N ASN A 141 -16.07 13.25 -3.56
CA ASN A 141 -16.90 13.05 -4.77
C ASN A 141 -16.48 13.97 -5.94
N ASN A 142 -15.17 14.10 -6.17
CA ASN A 142 -14.53 14.99 -7.17
C ASN A 142 -14.80 16.50 -6.97
N LYS A 143 -15.27 16.91 -5.79
CA LYS A 143 -15.43 18.33 -5.43
C LYS A 143 -14.40 18.74 -4.39
N LYS A 144 -13.78 19.90 -4.60
CA LYS A 144 -12.83 20.45 -3.62
C LYS A 144 -13.60 20.83 -2.34
N VAL A 145 -13.27 20.19 -1.22
CA VAL A 145 -13.81 20.50 0.11
C VAL A 145 -12.85 21.35 0.93
N MET A 146 -11.57 21.32 0.57
CA MET A 146 -10.52 22.15 1.14
C MET A 146 -9.48 22.47 0.07
N SER A 147 -8.95 23.68 0.09
CA SER A 147 -7.74 24.03 -0.66
C SER A 147 -6.97 25.11 0.10
N PHE A 148 -5.65 24.97 0.16
CA PHE A 148 -4.76 25.97 0.71
C PHE A 148 -3.46 26.03 -0.10
N THR A 149 -2.84 27.21 -0.11
CA THR A 149 -1.55 27.43 -0.76
C THR A 149 -0.56 27.92 0.27
N LEU A 150 0.64 27.34 0.29
CA LEU A 150 1.74 27.76 1.15
C LEU A 150 2.95 28.12 0.30
N GLN A 151 3.66 29.19 0.68
CA GLN A 151 4.98 29.45 0.17
C GLN A 151 5.97 28.55 0.91
N ALA A 152 6.76 27.79 0.19
CA ALA A 152 7.82 26.95 0.74
C ALA A 152 9.17 27.63 0.58
N THR A 153 10.07 27.37 1.52
CA THR A 153 11.43 27.91 1.51
C THR A 153 12.33 27.24 0.48
N ASP A 154 12.05 25.96 0.20
CA ASP A 154 12.85 25.09 -0.66
C ASP A 154 12.05 23.83 -1.07
N ASP A 155 12.62 23.06 -2.01
CA ASP A 155 12.01 21.83 -2.51
C ASP A 155 11.90 20.72 -1.44
N GLU A 156 12.76 20.72 -0.43
CA GLU A 156 12.69 19.77 0.67
C GLU A 156 11.45 20.06 1.53
N GLN A 157 11.13 21.33 1.78
CA GLN A 157 9.92 21.72 2.48
C GLN A 157 8.67 21.36 1.65
N VAL A 158 8.69 21.60 0.34
CA VAL A 158 7.63 21.15 -0.60
C VAL A 158 7.39 19.65 -0.47
N TYR A 159 8.46 18.86 -0.52
CA TYR A 159 8.37 17.40 -0.38
C TYR A 159 7.74 17.01 0.96
N ARG A 160 8.18 17.59 2.07
CA ARG A 160 7.64 17.29 3.41
C ARG A 160 6.16 17.67 3.53
N ILE A 161 5.75 18.83 3.01
CA ILE A 161 4.34 19.25 3.02
C ILE A 161 3.49 18.26 2.22
N LYS A 162 3.94 17.91 1.02
CA LYS A 162 3.26 16.94 0.16
C LYS A 162 3.09 15.58 0.83
N GLU A 163 4.19 15.02 1.38
CA GLU A 163 4.15 13.71 2.01
C GLU A 163 3.24 13.69 3.24
N ASN A 164 3.36 14.68 4.13
CA ASN A 164 2.51 14.79 5.33
C ASN A 164 1.03 14.99 4.98
N PHE A 165 0.74 15.76 3.93
CA PHE A 165 -0.63 15.94 3.46
C PHE A 165 -1.23 14.66 2.87
N LEU A 166 -0.45 13.92 2.08
CA LEU A 166 -0.87 12.63 1.53
C LEU A 166 -1.02 11.52 2.59
N ASP A 167 -0.29 11.63 3.69
CA ASP A 167 -0.40 10.64 4.78
C ASP A 167 -1.75 10.74 5.50
N ASP A 168 -2.24 11.96 5.78
CA ASP A 168 -3.55 12.15 6.44
C ASP A 168 -4.21 13.50 6.08
N PRO A 169 -4.83 13.63 4.89
CA PRO A 169 -5.54 14.84 4.47
C PRO A 169 -6.70 15.19 5.42
N SER A 170 -7.33 14.16 6.01
CA SER A 170 -8.50 14.33 6.89
C SER A 170 -8.13 14.99 8.21
N THR A 171 -6.99 14.66 8.78
CA THR A 171 -6.49 15.33 10.00
C THR A 171 -6.10 16.78 9.73
N VAL A 172 -5.50 17.06 8.57
CA VAL A 172 -5.20 18.46 8.18
C VAL A 172 -6.50 19.25 8.09
N TYR A 173 -7.52 18.72 7.40
CA TYR A 173 -8.83 19.39 7.29
C TYR A 173 -9.45 19.66 8.66
N ARG A 174 -9.57 18.64 9.52
CA ARG A 174 -10.15 18.77 10.87
C ARG A 174 -9.39 19.80 11.70
N THR A 175 -8.06 19.76 11.69
CA THR A 175 -7.22 20.68 12.45
C THR A 175 -7.42 22.13 12.00
N LEU A 176 -7.53 22.37 10.70
CA LEU A 176 -7.81 23.72 10.17
C LEU A 176 -9.20 24.21 10.61
N ILE A 177 -10.23 23.38 10.51
CA ILE A 177 -11.57 23.71 10.98
C ILE A 177 -11.55 24.02 12.48
N ASP A 178 -10.92 23.18 13.29
CA ASP A 178 -10.82 23.38 14.75
C ASP A 178 -10.12 24.69 15.14
N ILE A 179 -9.09 25.10 14.37
CA ILE A 179 -8.38 26.36 14.62
C ILE A 179 -9.23 27.56 14.20
N LEU A 180 -9.94 27.46 13.08
CA LEU A 180 -10.69 28.59 12.50
C LEU A 180 -12.08 28.80 13.12
N THR A 181 -12.60 27.83 13.87
CA THR A 181 -13.93 27.89 14.50
C THR A 181 -13.88 28.08 16.01
N LYS A 182 -12.70 28.25 16.60
CA LYS A 182 -12.48 28.69 17.99
C LYS A 182 -12.57 30.22 18.07
#